data_0745cda9fd6dcd3f65e90679c58a95d0
#
_entry.id   0745cda9fd6dcd3f65e90679c58a95d0
#
_cell.length_a   1.000
_cell.length_b   1.000
_cell.length_c   1.000
_cell.angle_alpha   90.00
_cell.angle_beta   90.00
_cell.angle_gamma   90.00
#
_symmetry.space_group_name_H-M   'P 1'
#
loop_
_entity.id
_entity.type
_entity.pdbx_description
1 polymer ?
#
loop_
_entity_poly.entity_id
_entity_poly.type
_entity_poly.pdbx_seq_one_letter_code
_entity_poly.pdbx_strand_id
1 'polypeptide(L)'
;MKKGLWLGLILIGFWGCEKTPNTAVFLGGQVVKPSSSFVSVYFGNRVLDTFLLKNSTRFSRKYDSLPPGIYKMEHIPEFTSILLEPADSIWVRINAAAFHESLVFSGRGASKNNFLTDIRLRLELENNFLASQYATSPEEFKQTVDSLLKEKKQQWIQMDSLNKLTPYAQKITQAAYVYAYAGIQERYAMLRGNQWDSLQNKRFSGYRKFLNYGENDLAFFDPYITYLMNYLTREALLPGENYLTARQDTDFNLRRLQVIQNKITGIRVRNNLARAVAYEELLNFGNHNNHEKFLEYYFDINTSPSYLEEIVALHQDINQMDAGKKLPEIILQNAELKLLSSNQMWEKPTVLYFWSQTQMNHFKSTIERIKSLEAQHPNYRFVGVSIQPLNPIALEVYKMMELDPKNQYGLVDFGTASKKWVITLLNKTIIINKKGQIQNGFANLMSEDFEE
;
A
#
# COMPACT_ATOMS: atom_id res chain seq x y z
N MET A 1 2.72 83.11 -44.37
CA MET A 1 1.71 82.14 -44.22
C MET A 1 2.40 80.76 -44.26
N LYS A 2 2.68 80.12 -43.08
CA LYS A 2 3.25 78.78 -42.99
C LYS A 2 2.20 77.86 -42.32
N LYS A 3 1.67 76.92 -43.06
CA LYS A 3 0.73 75.89 -42.56
C LYS A 3 1.54 74.75 -41.93
N GLY A 4 1.42 74.63 -40.62
CA GLY A 4 1.97 73.46 -39.89
C GLY A 4 1.01 72.27 -39.96
N LEU A 5 1.53 71.14 -40.41
CA LEU A 5 0.83 69.85 -40.49
C LEU A 5 1.11 69.09 -39.20
N TRP A 6 0.05 68.88 -38.38
CA TRP A 6 0.13 68.02 -37.19
C TRP A 6 -0.13 66.56 -37.59
N LEU A 7 0.90 65.79 -37.49
CA LEU A 7 0.77 64.27 -37.67
C LEU A 7 0.40 63.68 -36.32
N GLY A 8 -0.84 63.24 -36.17
CA GLY A 8 -1.28 62.53 -35.00
C GLY A 8 -0.82 61.05 -35.03
N LEU A 9 0.07 60.68 -34.13
CA LEU A 9 0.53 59.30 -33.94
C LEU A 9 -0.55 58.52 -33.16
N ILE A 10 -1.27 57.61 -33.83
CA ILE A 10 -2.21 56.70 -33.20
C ILE A 10 -1.39 55.52 -32.61
N LEU A 11 -1.19 55.51 -31.31
CA LEU A 11 -0.67 54.35 -30.54
C LEU A 11 -1.78 53.30 -30.45
N ILE A 12 -1.68 52.28 -31.32
CA ILE A 12 -2.50 51.05 -31.19
C ILE A 12 -1.89 50.23 -30.06
N GLY A 13 -2.48 50.30 -28.86
CA GLY A 13 -2.14 49.42 -27.75
C GLY A 13 -2.59 48.00 -28.08
N PHE A 14 -1.65 47.10 -28.36
CA PHE A 14 -1.92 45.66 -28.38
C PHE A 14 -2.20 45.19 -26.93
N TRP A 15 -3.45 45.16 -26.56
CA TRP A 15 -3.85 44.37 -25.38
C TRP A 15 -3.67 42.89 -25.74
N GLY A 16 -2.51 42.36 -25.43
CA GLY A 16 -2.28 40.93 -25.39
C GLY A 16 -3.19 40.34 -24.34
N CYS A 17 -4.21 39.60 -24.74
CA CYS A 17 -5.02 38.78 -23.86
C CYS A 17 -4.09 37.67 -23.33
N GLU A 18 -3.49 37.88 -22.16
CA GLU A 18 -2.82 36.79 -21.44
C GLU A 18 -3.89 35.71 -21.17
N LYS A 19 -3.81 34.61 -21.93
CA LYS A 19 -4.62 33.42 -21.64
C LYS A 19 -4.22 32.94 -20.25
N THR A 20 -5.10 33.10 -19.28
CA THR A 20 -4.94 32.48 -17.97
C THR A 20 -4.62 31.00 -18.19
N PRO A 21 -3.53 30.50 -17.59
CA PRO A 21 -3.16 29.08 -17.79
C PRO A 21 -4.33 28.19 -17.36
N ASN A 22 -4.69 27.24 -18.22
CA ASN A 22 -5.74 26.26 -17.91
C ASN A 22 -5.28 25.37 -16.76
N THR A 23 -5.84 25.56 -15.56
CA THR A 23 -5.54 24.77 -14.37
C THR A 23 -6.49 23.60 -14.18
N ALA A 24 -7.58 23.55 -14.96
CA ALA A 24 -8.61 22.52 -14.83
C ALA A 24 -8.06 21.13 -15.21
N VAL A 25 -8.43 20.13 -14.41
CA VAL A 25 -8.12 18.73 -14.63
C VAL A 25 -9.43 17.96 -14.84
N PHE A 26 -9.51 17.19 -15.90
CA PHE A 26 -10.59 16.25 -16.12
C PHE A 26 -10.10 14.82 -15.85
N LEU A 27 -10.80 14.11 -14.97
CA LEU A 27 -10.60 12.69 -14.71
C LEU A 27 -11.93 11.95 -14.93
N GLY A 28 -11.93 10.98 -15.83
CA GLY A 28 -13.05 10.11 -16.06
C GLY A 28 -12.63 8.70 -16.42
N GLY A 29 -13.59 7.79 -16.44
CA GLY A 29 -13.26 6.41 -16.80
C GLY A 29 -14.46 5.50 -16.92
N GLN A 30 -14.13 4.24 -17.23
CA GLN A 30 -15.05 3.13 -17.28
C GLN A 30 -14.44 1.92 -16.57
N VAL A 31 -15.22 1.32 -15.66
CA VAL A 31 -14.89 0.04 -15.02
C VAL A 31 -15.78 -1.04 -15.62
N VAL A 32 -15.19 -2.00 -16.32
CA VAL A 32 -15.88 -3.17 -16.87
C VAL A 32 -15.90 -4.26 -15.79
N LYS A 33 -17.04 -4.92 -15.59
CA LYS A 33 -17.27 -5.94 -14.55
C LYS A 33 -16.84 -5.46 -13.16
N PRO A 34 -17.43 -4.35 -12.65
CA PRO A 34 -16.99 -3.75 -11.40
C PRO A 34 -17.11 -4.73 -10.23
N SER A 35 -16.08 -4.79 -9.39
CA SER A 35 -16.00 -5.56 -8.14
C SER A 35 -16.58 -4.81 -6.95
N SER A 36 -16.74 -3.49 -7.07
CA SER A 36 -17.36 -2.64 -6.04
C SER A 36 -18.32 -1.61 -6.68
N SER A 37 -19.14 -0.98 -5.87
CA SER A 37 -20.10 0.05 -6.31
C SER A 37 -19.49 1.44 -6.46
N PHE A 38 -18.17 1.61 -6.27
CA PHE A 38 -17.52 2.92 -6.32
C PHE A 38 -16.07 2.85 -6.80
N VAL A 39 -15.57 3.99 -7.22
CA VAL A 39 -14.14 4.28 -7.45
C VAL A 39 -13.76 5.43 -6.53
N SER A 40 -12.69 5.28 -5.76
CA SER A 40 -12.17 6.34 -4.89
C SER A 40 -10.84 6.87 -5.42
N VAL A 41 -10.64 8.18 -5.28
CA VAL A 41 -9.38 8.84 -5.62
C VAL A 41 -8.83 9.51 -4.38
N TYR A 42 -7.53 9.31 -4.12
CA TYR A 42 -6.85 9.82 -2.95
C TYR A 42 -5.68 10.72 -3.37
N PHE A 43 -5.41 11.72 -2.56
CA PHE A 43 -4.17 12.48 -2.60
C PHE A 43 -3.44 12.34 -1.26
N GLY A 44 -2.30 11.66 -1.28
CA GLY A 44 -1.70 11.16 -0.04
C GLY A 44 -2.66 10.19 0.67
N ASN A 45 -2.91 10.41 1.96
CA ASN A 45 -3.82 9.57 2.77
C ASN A 45 -5.25 10.11 2.84
N ARG A 46 -5.58 11.18 2.09
CA ARG A 46 -6.91 11.80 2.12
C ARG A 46 -7.71 11.41 0.89
N VAL A 47 -8.97 11.02 1.10
CA VAL A 47 -9.93 10.85 0.01
C VAL A 47 -10.16 12.21 -0.63
N LEU A 48 -9.85 12.31 -1.92
CA LEU A 48 -10.16 13.48 -2.74
C LEU A 48 -11.60 13.40 -3.23
N ASP A 49 -12.01 12.21 -3.71
CA ASP A 49 -13.32 11.99 -4.31
C ASP A 49 -13.73 10.52 -4.27
N THR A 50 -15.05 10.28 -4.34
CA THR A 50 -15.62 8.94 -4.46
C THR A 50 -16.73 8.97 -5.51
N PHE A 51 -16.55 8.21 -6.58
CA PHE A 51 -17.49 8.08 -7.70
C PHE A 51 -18.37 6.85 -7.51
N LEU A 52 -19.67 7.03 -7.39
CA LEU A 52 -20.62 5.93 -7.29
C LEU A 52 -20.96 5.36 -8.67
N LEU A 53 -20.86 4.04 -8.82
CA LEU A 53 -21.13 3.28 -10.05
C LEU A 53 -22.57 2.69 -10.10
N LYS A 54 -23.58 3.36 -9.50
CA LYS A 54 -24.92 2.78 -9.22
C LYS A 54 -25.60 2.13 -10.42
N ASN A 55 -25.71 2.83 -11.55
CA ASN A 55 -26.38 2.34 -12.77
C ASN A 55 -25.49 2.53 -14.01
N SER A 56 -24.24 2.85 -13.83
CA SER A 56 -23.28 3.11 -14.90
C SER A 56 -21.92 2.55 -14.50
N THR A 57 -21.22 1.95 -15.46
CA THR A 57 -19.83 1.57 -15.32
C THR A 57 -18.88 2.75 -15.54
N ARG A 58 -19.41 3.94 -15.79
CA ARG A 58 -18.66 5.16 -16.11
C ARG A 58 -18.72 6.15 -14.98
N PHE A 59 -17.61 6.88 -14.79
CA PHE A 59 -17.48 7.98 -13.86
C PHE A 59 -16.72 9.13 -14.50
N SER A 60 -16.94 10.36 -14.06
CA SER A 60 -16.15 11.50 -14.49
C SER A 60 -16.33 12.70 -13.57
N ARG A 61 -15.28 13.51 -13.46
CA ARG A 61 -15.33 14.83 -12.82
C ARG A 61 -14.33 15.79 -13.45
N LYS A 62 -14.72 17.04 -13.49
CA LYS A 62 -13.84 18.17 -13.77
C LYS A 62 -13.50 18.85 -12.46
N TYR A 63 -12.23 19.06 -12.22
CA TYR A 63 -11.70 19.84 -11.11
C TYR A 63 -11.18 21.15 -11.68
N ASP A 64 -11.56 22.30 -11.09
CA ASP A 64 -11.11 23.61 -11.57
C ASP A 64 -9.60 23.81 -11.32
N SER A 65 -9.08 23.17 -10.27
CA SER A 65 -7.66 23.09 -9.96
C SER A 65 -7.35 21.86 -9.13
N LEU A 66 -6.25 21.18 -9.47
CA LEU A 66 -5.63 20.15 -8.63
C LEU A 66 -4.13 20.39 -8.55
N PRO A 67 -3.50 20.22 -7.40
CA PRO A 67 -2.04 20.27 -7.33
C PRO A 67 -1.43 19.16 -8.20
N PRO A 68 -0.31 19.43 -8.91
CA PRO A 68 0.39 18.37 -9.61
C PRO A 68 0.85 17.32 -8.61
N GLY A 69 0.62 16.04 -8.92
CA GLY A 69 0.95 15.00 -7.96
C GLY A 69 0.61 13.59 -8.41
N ILE A 70 1.05 12.65 -7.58
CA ILE A 70 0.68 11.25 -7.68
C ILE A 70 -0.58 11.05 -6.84
N TYR A 71 -1.63 10.60 -7.48
CA TYR A 71 -2.92 10.26 -6.89
C TYR A 71 -3.08 8.74 -6.89
N LYS A 72 -3.71 8.19 -5.87
CA LYS A 72 -4.14 6.79 -5.85
C LYS A 72 -5.57 6.70 -6.33
N MET A 73 -5.84 5.92 -7.37
CA MET A 73 -7.19 5.53 -7.79
C MET A 73 -7.44 4.09 -7.35
N GLU A 74 -8.50 3.89 -6.60
CA GLU A 74 -8.86 2.60 -6.00
C GLU A 74 -10.23 2.14 -6.49
N HIS A 75 -10.30 0.88 -6.89
CA HIS A 75 -11.53 0.13 -7.10
C HIS A 75 -11.35 -1.23 -6.43
N ILE A 76 -11.87 -1.34 -5.22
CA ILE A 76 -11.60 -2.45 -4.29
C ILE A 76 -11.78 -3.82 -4.96
N PRO A 77 -10.81 -4.76 -4.79
CA PRO A 77 -9.67 -4.67 -3.88
C PRO A 77 -8.40 -4.01 -4.45
N GLU A 78 -8.43 -3.58 -5.70
CA GLU A 78 -7.27 -3.13 -6.45
C GLU A 78 -7.12 -1.60 -6.46
N PHE A 79 -5.89 -1.13 -6.71
CA PHE A 79 -5.60 0.29 -6.88
C PHE A 79 -4.46 0.53 -7.89
N THR A 80 -4.37 1.77 -8.37
CA THR A 80 -3.25 2.23 -9.22
C THR A 80 -2.87 3.66 -8.89
N SER A 81 -1.61 4.01 -9.18
CA SER A 81 -1.13 5.40 -9.13
C SER A 81 -1.45 6.11 -10.43
N ILE A 82 -1.95 7.34 -10.33
CA ILE A 82 -2.21 8.23 -11.47
C ILE A 82 -1.43 9.52 -11.26
N LEU A 83 -0.66 9.92 -12.26
CA LEU A 83 0.01 11.21 -12.29
C LEU A 83 -0.90 12.26 -12.94
N LEU A 84 -1.34 13.25 -12.14
CA LEU A 84 -2.17 14.34 -12.60
C LEU A 84 -1.40 15.67 -12.52
N GLU A 85 -1.56 16.49 -13.56
CA GLU A 85 -1.01 17.83 -13.65
C GLU A 85 -2.07 18.80 -14.19
N PRO A 86 -1.91 20.13 -13.97
CA PRO A 86 -2.78 21.15 -14.54
C PRO A 86 -2.98 20.94 -16.05
N ALA A 87 -4.20 21.12 -16.50
CA ALA A 87 -4.66 20.93 -17.87
C ALA A 87 -4.72 19.47 -18.36
N ASP A 88 -4.49 18.47 -17.55
CA ASP A 88 -4.73 17.09 -17.94
C ASP A 88 -6.21 16.82 -18.23
N SER A 89 -6.46 15.94 -19.19
CA SER A 89 -7.80 15.43 -19.52
C SER A 89 -7.68 13.93 -19.76
N ILE A 90 -7.87 13.16 -18.72
CA ILE A 90 -7.56 11.72 -18.68
C ILE A 90 -8.85 10.93 -18.61
N TRP A 91 -8.95 9.94 -19.48
CA TRP A 91 -9.96 8.90 -19.44
C TRP A 91 -9.28 7.55 -19.22
N VAL A 92 -9.72 6.81 -18.19
CA VAL A 92 -9.19 5.49 -17.84
C VAL A 92 -10.21 4.39 -18.15
N ARG A 93 -9.74 3.28 -18.67
CA ARG A 93 -10.55 2.07 -18.85
C ARG A 93 -9.89 0.93 -18.08
N ILE A 94 -10.73 0.21 -17.29
CA ILE A 94 -10.29 -0.89 -16.43
C ILE A 94 -11.31 -2.02 -16.57
N ASN A 95 -10.82 -3.27 -16.62
CA ASN A 95 -11.63 -4.47 -16.37
C ASN A 95 -11.28 -4.97 -14.96
N ALA A 96 -12.21 -4.92 -14.01
CA ALA A 96 -11.94 -5.30 -12.63
C ALA A 96 -11.48 -6.76 -12.45
N ALA A 97 -11.81 -7.65 -13.39
CA ALA A 97 -11.37 -9.04 -13.38
C ALA A 97 -9.88 -9.24 -13.82
N ALA A 98 -9.28 -8.21 -14.45
CA ALA A 98 -7.88 -8.18 -14.88
C ALA A 98 -7.39 -6.73 -14.74
N PHE A 99 -7.38 -6.22 -13.51
CA PHE A 99 -7.27 -4.79 -13.22
C PHE A 99 -6.01 -4.18 -13.84
N HIS A 100 -4.87 -4.73 -13.55
CA HIS A 100 -3.58 -4.14 -13.93
C HIS A 100 -3.25 -4.33 -15.41
N GLU A 101 -3.56 -5.49 -15.98
CA GLU A 101 -3.29 -5.84 -17.38
C GLU A 101 -4.23 -5.10 -18.35
N SER A 102 -5.41 -4.72 -17.88
CA SER A 102 -6.42 -4.03 -18.70
C SER A 102 -6.42 -2.51 -18.55
N LEU A 103 -5.58 -1.98 -17.65
CA LEU A 103 -5.53 -0.56 -17.33
C LEU A 103 -4.94 0.24 -18.50
N VAL A 104 -5.76 1.10 -19.11
CA VAL A 104 -5.35 1.95 -20.24
C VAL A 104 -5.86 3.37 -20.03
N PHE A 105 -4.96 4.32 -20.23
CA PHE A 105 -5.27 5.75 -20.20
C PHE A 105 -5.34 6.33 -21.61
N SER A 106 -6.26 7.28 -21.83
CA SER A 106 -6.40 8.06 -23.06
C SER A 106 -6.62 9.54 -22.75
N GLY A 107 -6.40 10.40 -23.76
CA GLY A 107 -6.50 11.85 -23.61
C GLY A 107 -5.17 12.53 -23.24
N ARG A 108 -5.25 13.83 -22.96
CA ARG A 108 -4.04 14.63 -22.60
C ARG A 108 -3.54 14.23 -21.22
N GLY A 109 -2.26 13.85 -21.11
CA GLY A 109 -1.63 13.31 -19.91
C GLY A 109 -1.65 11.78 -19.84
N ALA A 110 -2.21 11.08 -20.84
CA ALA A 110 -2.28 9.62 -20.88
C ALA A 110 -0.92 8.95 -21.01
N SER A 111 -0.02 9.50 -21.84
CA SER A 111 1.29 8.89 -22.15
C SER A 111 2.14 8.63 -20.90
N LYS A 112 2.21 9.60 -19.98
CA LYS A 112 2.94 9.46 -18.72
C LYS A 112 2.33 8.37 -17.82
N ASN A 113 1.00 8.26 -17.79
CA ASN A 113 0.30 7.25 -16.99
C ASN A 113 0.39 5.85 -17.60
N ASN A 114 0.27 5.72 -18.93
CA ASN A 114 0.51 4.45 -19.61
C ASN A 114 1.95 3.96 -19.43
N PHE A 115 2.94 4.88 -19.45
CA PHE A 115 4.33 4.53 -19.16
C PHE A 115 4.51 4.00 -17.73
N LEU A 116 3.90 4.64 -16.73
CA LEU A 116 3.95 4.18 -15.34
C LEU A 116 3.33 2.77 -15.20
N THR A 117 2.22 2.53 -15.88
CA THR A 117 1.56 1.20 -15.90
C THR A 117 2.45 0.15 -16.59
N ASP A 118 3.03 0.48 -17.75
CA ASP A 118 3.91 -0.43 -18.49
C ASP A 118 5.15 -0.81 -17.67
N ILE A 119 5.81 0.16 -17.04
CA ILE A 119 6.97 -0.10 -16.16
C ILE A 119 6.59 -1.05 -15.03
N ARG A 120 5.44 -0.85 -14.39
CA ARG A 120 4.97 -1.71 -13.31
C ARG A 120 4.74 -3.14 -13.79
N LEU A 121 4.00 -3.33 -14.89
CA LEU A 121 3.74 -4.65 -15.48
C LEU A 121 5.04 -5.36 -15.89
N ARG A 122 6.00 -4.64 -16.45
CA ARG A 122 7.31 -5.20 -16.80
C ARG A 122 8.09 -5.67 -15.59
N LEU A 123 8.09 -4.89 -14.51
CA LEU A 123 8.73 -5.28 -13.24
C LEU A 123 8.06 -6.54 -12.63
N GLU A 124 6.75 -6.66 -12.72
CA GLU A 124 6.03 -7.87 -12.30
C GLU A 124 6.45 -9.10 -13.12
N LEU A 125 6.55 -8.97 -14.47
CA LEU A 125 7.01 -10.05 -15.34
C LEU A 125 8.48 -10.43 -15.10
N GLU A 126 9.34 -9.43 -14.79
CA GLU A 126 10.76 -9.65 -14.52
C GLU A 126 11.01 -10.22 -13.11
N ASN A 127 10.04 -10.19 -12.22
CA ASN A 127 10.23 -10.53 -10.80
C ASN A 127 10.78 -11.96 -10.60
N ASN A 128 10.24 -12.95 -11.29
CA ASN A 128 10.73 -14.33 -11.19
C ASN A 128 12.14 -14.49 -11.76
N PHE A 129 12.44 -13.83 -12.87
CA PHE A 129 13.79 -13.79 -13.44
C PHE A 129 14.78 -13.15 -12.47
N LEU A 130 14.46 -11.97 -11.93
CA LEU A 130 15.31 -11.27 -10.96
C LEU A 130 15.52 -12.06 -9.68
N ALA A 131 14.49 -12.77 -9.21
CA ALA A 131 14.61 -13.66 -8.05
C ALA A 131 15.59 -14.80 -8.30
N SER A 132 15.61 -15.40 -9.49
CA SER A 132 16.60 -16.42 -9.86
C SER A 132 18.04 -15.88 -9.90
N GLN A 133 18.22 -14.59 -10.20
CA GLN A 133 19.52 -13.94 -10.24
C GLN A 133 20.12 -13.66 -8.83
N TYR A 134 19.33 -13.78 -7.77
CA TYR A 134 19.87 -13.59 -6.41
C TYR A 134 20.92 -14.63 -6.00
N ALA A 135 21.05 -15.73 -6.74
CA ALA A 135 22.11 -16.73 -6.54
C ALA A 135 23.43 -16.37 -7.22
N THR A 136 23.44 -15.41 -8.18
CA THR A 136 24.65 -15.04 -8.94
C THR A 136 25.62 -14.16 -8.13
N SER A 137 26.82 -13.95 -8.66
CA SER A 137 27.81 -13.05 -8.06
C SER A 137 27.33 -11.59 -8.07
N PRO A 138 27.84 -10.71 -7.17
CA PRO A 138 27.49 -9.29 -7.16
C PRO A 138 27.72 -8.58 -8.49
N GLU A 139 28.79 -8.93 -9.19
CA GLU A 139 29.17 -8.37 -10.48
C GLU A 139 28.17 -8.77 -11.58
N GLU A 140 27.83 -10.06 -11.65
CA GLU A 140 26.86 -10.59 -12.64
C GLU A 140 25.46 -10.02 -12.37
N PHE A 141 25.05 -9.99 -11.08
CA PHE A 141 23.78 -9.40 -10.70
C PHE A 141 23.69 -7.92 -11.09
N LYS A 142 24.76 -7.18 -10.80
CA LYS A 142 24.84 -5.76 -11.18
C LYS A 142 24.74 -5.56 -12.70
N GLN A 143 25.45 -6.36 -13.51
CA GLN A 143 25.39 -6.30 -14.97
C GLN A 143 23.98 -6.56 -15.48
N THR A 144 23.27 -7.54 -14.91
CA THR A 144 21.88 -7.85 -15.23
C THR A 144 20.99 -6.65 -14.96
N VAL A 145 21.07 -6.08 -13.75
CA VAL A 145 20.26 -4.91 -13.36
C VAL A 145 20.59 -3.69 -14.22
N ASP A 146 21.86 -3.41 -14.49
CA ASP A 146 22.30 -2.29 -15.34
C ASP A 146 21.76 -2.42 -16.77
N SER A 147 21.69 -3.66 -17.30
CA SER A 147 21.13 -3.93 -18.63
C SER A 147 19.63 -3.63 -18.69
N LEU A 148 18.86 -4.13 -17.71
CA LEU A 148 17.42 -3.88 -17.62
C LEU A 148 17.12 -2.38 -17.40
N LEU A 149 17.90 -1.73 -16.54
CA LEU A 149 17.77 -0.29 -16.28
C LEU A 149 18.06 0.54 -17.55
N LYS A 150 19.07 0.15 -18.35
CA LYS A 150 19.38 0.79 -19.62
C LYS A 150 18.23 0.66 -20.62
N GLU A 151 17.62 -0.51 -20.70
CA GLU A 151 16.44 -0.74 -21.55
C GLU A 151 15.28 0.20 -21.17
N LYS A 152 14.93 0.27 -19.87
CA LYS A 152 13.85 1.15 -19.39
C LYS A 152 14.17 2.63 -19.64
N LYS A 153 15.43 3.02 -19.47
CA LYS A 153 15.89 4.38 -19.81
C LYS A 153 15.69 4.70 -21.29
N GLN A 154 15.99 3.77 -22.20
CA GLN A 154 15.77 3.97 -23.64
C GLN A 154 14.28 4.12 -23.97
N GLN A 155 13.41 3.29 -23.38
CA GLN A 155 11.96 3.39 -23.53
C GLN A 155 11.45 4.75 -23.00
N TRP A 156 11.96 5.20 -21.86
CA TRP A 156 11.63 6.50 -21.30
C TRP A 156 12.05 7.67 -22.23
N ILE A 157 13.28 7.64 -22.77
CA ILE A 157 13.77 8.66 -23.70
C ILE A 157 12.87 8.74 -24.94
N GLN A 158 12.48 7.60 -25.50
CA GLN A 158 11.57 7.55 -26.65
C GLN A 158 10.21 8.16 -26.30
N MET A 159 9.63 7.77 -25.18
CA MET A 159 8.33 8.27 -24.72
C MET A 159 8.39 9.79 -24.49
N ASP A 160 9.41 10.30 -23.79
CA ASP A 160 9.56 11.74 -23.50
C ASP A 160 9.76 12.56 -24.78
N SER A 161 10.59 12.08 -25.73
CA SER A 161 10.83 12.76 -26.99
C SER A 161 9.56 12.94 -27.84
N LEU A 162 8.66 11.96 -27.80
CA LEU A 162 7.38 11.98 -28.52
C LEU A 162 6.32 12.86 -27.85
N ASN A 163 6.32 12.90 -26.53
CA ASN A 163 5.22 13.52 -25.76
C ASN A 163 5.60 14.85 -25.09
N LYS A 164 6.88 15.20 -25.05
CA LYS A 164 7.40 16.44 -24.45
C LYS A 164 6.86 16.67 -23.04
N LEU A 165 7.19 15.74 -22.16
CA LEU A 165 6.71 15.77 -20.76
C LEU A 165 7.17 17.07 -20.05
N THR A 166 6.39 17.49 -19.08
CA THR A 166 6.79 18.55 -18.14
C THR A 166 7.97 18.08 -17.28
N PRO A 167 8.79 18.99 -16.73
CA PRO A 167 9.88 18.60 -15.82
C PRO A 167 9.39 17.79 -14.61
N TYR A 168 8.17 18.04 -14.13
CA TYR A 168 7.56 17.28 -13.06
C TYR A 168 7.23 15.85 -13.49
N ALA A 169 6.57 15.68 -14.65
CA ALA A 169 6.26 14.36 -15.18
C ALA A 169 7.53 13.57 -15.55
N GLN A 170 8.57 14.24 -16.07
CA GLN A 170 9.88 13.62 -16.30
C GLN A 170 10.46 13.04 -15.01
N LYS A 171 10.47 13.83 -13.94
CA LYS A 171 10.95 13.38 -12.61
C LYS A 171 10.21 12.14 -12.13
N ILE A 172 8.88 12.14 -12.15
CA ILE A 172 8.07 11.04 -11.65
C ILE A 172 8.23 9.78 -12.51
N THR A 173 8.20 9.92 -13.83
CA THR A 173 8.32 8.77 -14.75
C THR A 173 9.73 8.17 -14.71
N GLN A 174 10.78 8.97 -14.54
CA GLN A 174 12.14 8.45 -14.29
C GLN A 174 12.22 7.71 -12.95
N ALA A 175 11.62 8.27 -11.90
CA ALA A 175 11.61 7.67 -10.57
C ALA A 175 11.02 6.25 -10.60
N ALA A 176 10.03 5.99 -11.47
CA ALA A 176 9.35 4.69 -11.56
C ALA A 176 10.30 3.52 -11.80
N TYR A 177 11.27 3.66 -12.71
CA TYR A 177 12.22 2.60 -12.99
C TYR A 177 13.53 2.75 -12.20
N VAL A 178 14.02 3.97 -11.98
CA VAL A 178 15.27 4.19 -11.24
C VAL A 178 15.20 3.65 -9.82
N TYR A 179 14.16 4.01 -9.07
CA TYR A 179 14.02 3.55 -7.69
C TYR A 179 13.56 2.10 -7.59
N ALA A 180 12.80 1.58 -8.55
CA ALA A 180 12.45 0.17 -8.57
C ALA A 180 13.70 -0.71 -8.65
N TYR A 181 14.60 -0.44 -9.59
CA TYR A 181 15.84 -1.22 -9.73
C TYR A 181 16.85 -0.94 -8.61
N ALA A 182 16.86 0.27 -8.03
CA ALA A 182 17.63 0.55 -6.82
C ALA A 182 17.12 -0.28 -5.63
N GLY A 183 15.80 -0.42 -5.47
CA GLY A 183 15.18 -1.27 -4.44
C GLY A 183 15.54 -2.75 -4.60
N ILE A 184 15.60 -3.24 -5.85
CA ILE A 184 16.04 -4.60 -6.17
C ILE A 184 17.53 -4.80 -5.77
N GLN A 185 18.40 -3.82 -6.03
CA GLN A 185 19.81 -3.87 -5.60
C GLN A 185 19.96 -3.85 -4.07
N GLU A 186 19.18 -3.05 -3.37
CA GLU A 186 19.16 -3.07 -1.89
C GLU A 186 18.75 -4.44 -1.35
N ARG A 187 17.69 -5.03 -1.92
CA ARG A 187 17.20 -6.35 -1.53
C ARG A 187 18.25 -7.44 -1.77
N TYR A 188 18.91 -7.44 -2.92
CA TYR A 188 20.01 -8.36 -3.19
C TYR A 188 21.12 -8.24 -2.14
N ALA A 189 21.57 -7.01 -1.86
CA ALA A 189 22.61 -6.75 -0.87
C ALA A 189 22.17 -7.10 0.56
N MET A 190 20.90 -6.91 0.91
CA MET A 190 20.36 -7.30 2.21
C MET A 190 20.39 -8.82 2.41
N LEU A 191 20.15 -9.60 1.35
CA LEU A 191 20.14 -11.06 1.42
C LEU A 191 21.55 -11.66 1.46
N ARG A 192 22.56 -10.96 0.93
CA ARG A 192 23.94 -11.47 0.78
C ARG A 192 25.01 -10.61 1.44
N GLY A 193 24.69 -9.39 1.85
CA GLY A 193 25.67 -8.39 2.27
C GLY A 193 26.42 -8.73 3.56
N ASN A 194 25.89 -9.62 4.39
CA ASN A 194 26.58 -10.12 5.58
C ASN A 194 27.82 -10.98 5.25
N GLN A 195 27.95 -11.45 4.01
CA GLN A 195 29.10 -12.20 3.49
C GLN A 195 30.17 -11.30 2.86
N TRP A 196 29.91 -9.99 2.75
CA TRP A 196 30.77 -9.04 2.08
C TRP A 196 31.65 -8.26 3.04
N ASP A 197 32.90 -8.00 2.63
CA ASP A 197 33.72 -7.01 3.29
C ASP A 197 33.20 -5.57 3.03
N SER A 198 33.72 -4.61 3.77
CA SER A 198 33.32 -3.21 3.65
C SER A 198 33.57 -2.61 2.25
N LEU A 199 34.62 -3.08 1.56
CA LEU A 199 34.99 -2.61 0.22
C LEU A 199 34.03 -3.13 -0.84
N GLN A 200 33.68 -4.43 -0.79
CA GLN A 200 32.68 -5.04 -1.66
C GLN A 200 31.33 -4.36 -1.49
N ASN A 201 30.92 -4.13 -0.24
CA ASN A 201 29.67 -3.45 0.09
C ASN A 201 29.66 -2.02 -0.48
N LYS A 202 30.74 -1.25 -0.33
CA LYS A 202 30.88 0.10 -0.86
C LYS A 202 30.86 0.13 -2.40
N ARG A 203 31.52 -0.82 -3.06
CA ARG A 203 31.54 -0.92 -4.53
C ARG A 203 30.15 -1.22 -5.07
N PHE A 204 29.48 -2.21 -4.52
CA PHE A 204 28.12 -2.58 -4.94
C PHE A 204 27.13 -1.43 -4.74
N SER A 205 27.22 -0.70 -3.64
CA SER A 205 26.34 0.42 -3.29
C SER A 205 26.64 1.74 -4.02
N GLY A 206 27.56 1.73 -5.01
CA GLY A 206 27.99 2.93 -5.72
C GLY A 206 26.86 3.69 -6.47
N TYR A 207 25.76 3.02 -6.81
CA TYR A 207 24.57 3.64 -7.43
C TYR A 207 23.86 4.63 -6.50
N ARG A 208 23.97 4.48 -5.17
CA ARG A 208 23.31 5.31 -4.15
C ARG A 208 23.66 6.80 -4.26
N LYS A 209 24.86 7.13 -4.74
CA LYS A 209 25.32 8.53 -4.91
C LYS A 209 24.50 9.35 -5.93
N PHE A 210 23.73 8.67 -6.79
CA PHE A 210 22.89 9.29 -7.80
C PHE A 210 21.41 9.40 -7.37
N LEU A 211 21.08 8.99 -6.15
CA LEU A 211 19.71 8.93 -5.65
C LEU A 211 19.44 10.02 -4.62
N ASN A 212 18.19 10.44 -4.53
CA ASN A 212 17.74 11.45 -3.58
C ASN A 212 16.98 10.80 -2.42
N TYR A 213 17.30 11.21 -1.20
CA TYR A 213 16.72 10.68 0.04
C TYR A 213 15.70 11.61 0.68
N GLY A 214 15.26 12.65 0.01
CA GLY A 214 14.35 13.66 0.56
C GLY A 214 13.32 14.20 -0.42
N GLU A 215 13.00 13.47 -1.50
CA GLU A 215 12.11 13.95 -2.55
C GLU A 215 10.65 13.89 -2.11
N ASN A 216 10.14 15.01 -1.57
CA ASN A 216 8.79 15.10 -1.02
C ASN A 216 7.66 14.82 -2.04
N ASP A 217 7.92 15.03 -3.34
CA ASP A 217 6.94 14.72 -4.39
C ASP A 217 6.76 13.20 -4.58
N LEU A 218 7.73 12.41 -4.13
CA LEU A 218 7.70 10.95 -4.18
C LEU A 218 7.27 10.29 -2.85
N ALA A 219 6.85 11.08 -1.86
CA ALA A 219 6.57 10.60 -0.50
C ALA A 219 5.50 9.47 -0.44
N PHE A 220 4.68 9.30 -1.48
CA PHE A 220 3.66 8.25 -1.60
C PHE A 220 3.80 7.45 -2.90
N PHE A 221 4.98 7.49 -3.51
CA PHE A 221 5.24 6.76 -4.74
C PHE A 221 5.92 5.43 -4.44
N ASP A 222 5.21 4.33 -4.68
CA ASP A 222 5.61 2.98 -4.27
C ASP A 222 7.05 2.60 -4.63
N PRO A 223 7.57 2.81 -5.86
CA PRO A 223 8.95 2.45 -6.18
C PRO A 223 9.98 3.17 -5.28
N TYR A 224 9.73 4.45 -4.98
CA TYR A 224 10.60 5.25 -4.12
C TYR A 224 10.54 4.81 -2.66
N ILE A 225 9.34 4.61 -2.14
CA ILE A 225 9.14 4.19 -0.75
C ILE A 225 9.68 2.77 -0.53
N THR A 226 9.44 1.85 -1.46
CA THR A 226 10.00 0.49 -1.41
C THR A 226 11.53 0.50 -1.42
N TYR A 227 12.15 1.32 -2.28
CA TYR A 227 13.60 1.52 -2.26
C TYR A 227 14.09 2.01 -0.90
N LEU A 228 13.47 3.07 -0.37
CA LEU A 228 13.88 3.65 0.91
C LEU A 228 13.68 2.67 2.07
N MET A 229 12.58 1.90 2.11
CA MET A 229 12.37 0.87 3.13
C MET A 229 13.46 -0.21 3.10
N ASN A 230 13.83 -0.69 1.91
CA ASN A 230 14.94 -1.63 1.77
C ASN A 230 16.29 -1.01 2.19
N TYR A 231 16.53 0.24 1.81
CA TYR A 231 17.72 1.01 2.22
C TYR A 231 17.80 1.16 3.74
N LEU A 232 16.71 1.60 4.40
CA LEU A 232 16.64 1.76 5.84
C LEU A 232 16.90 0.43 6.58
N THR A 233 16.28 -0.65 6.08
CA THR A 233 16.46 -2.00 6.60
C THR A 233 17.93 -2.39 6.59
N ARG A 234 18.60 -2.19 5.44
CA ARG A 234 20.02 -2.53 5.29
C ARG A 234 20.95 -1.65 6.13
N GLU A 235 20.69 -0.33 6.22
CA GLU A 235 21.49 0.59 7.03
C GLU A 235 21.31 0.37 8.54
N ALA A 236 20.21 -0.23 8.98
CA ALA A 236 19.94 -0.56 10.37
C ALA A 236 20.53 -1.90 10.83
N LEU A 237 21.05 -2.71 9.91
CA LEU A 237 21.74 -3.96 10.26
C LEU A 237 23.09 -3.68 10.94
N LEU A 238 23.37 -4.41 12.00
CA LEU A 238 24.67 -4.40 12.65
C LEU A 238 25.70 -5.23 11.86
N PRO A 239 27.01 -5.01 12.04
CA PRO A 239 28.04 -5.81 11.40
C PRO A 239 27.86 -7.31 11.67
N GLY A 240 27.75 -8.11 10.60
CA GLY A 240 27.55 -9.56 10.69
C GLY A 240 26.09 -9.99 10.92
N GLU A 241 25.16 -9.05 11.15
CA GLU A 241 23.74 -9.32 11.32
C GLU A 241 23.06 -9.57 9.95
N ASN A 242 22.13 -10.52 9.90
CA ASN A 242 21.26 -10.70 8.74
C ASN A 242 19.84 -10.24 9.06
N TYR A 243 19.05 -9.99 8.01
CA TYR A 243 17.69 -9.47 8.18
C TYR A 243 16.77 -10.40 8.99
N LEU A 244 16.90 -11.72 8.84
CA LEU A 244 16.03 -12.67 9.55
C LEU A 244 16.25 -12.66 11.04
N THR A 245 17.52 -12.50 11.49
CA THR A 245 17.85 -12.33 12.90
C THR A 245 17.54 -10.92 13.40
N ALA A 246 17.86 -9.89 12.61
CA ALA A 246 17.61 -8.51 12.97
C ALA A 246 16.14 -8.21 13.25
N ARG A 247 15.22 -8.73 12.44
CA ARG A 247 13.78 -8.51 12.61
C ARG A 247 13.20 -9.08 13.92
N GLN A 248 13.95 -9.94 14.60
CA GLN A 248 13.60 -10.48 15.92
C GLN A 248 14.16 -9.65 17.06
N ASP A 249 15.10 -8.75 16.78
CA ASP A 249 15.66 -7.82 17.76
C ASP A 249 14.67 -6.69 18.04
N THR A 250 14.38 -6.45 19.32
CA THR A 250 13.45 -5.40 19.79
C THR A 250 13.89 -3.99 19.42
N ASP A 251 15.20 -3.73 19.26
CA ASP A 251 15.74 -2.43 18.89
C ASP A 251 15.89 -2.23 17.37
N PHE A 252 15.59 -3.23 16.54
CA PHE A 252 15.80 -3.12 15.09
C PHE A 252 15.02 -1.99 14.44
N ASN A 253 13.73 -1.89 14.74
CA ASN A 253 12.89 -0.83 14.20
C ASN A 253 13.25 0.55 14.79
N LEU A 254 13.74 0.60 16.03
CA LEU A 254 14.32 1.83 16.60
C LEU A 254 15.56 2.27 15.82
N ARG A 255 16.45 1.36 15.45
CA ARG A 255 17.62 1.66 14.59
C ARG A 255 17.17 2.19 13.22
N ARG A 256 16.08 1.63 12.63
CA ARG A 256 15.49 2.15 11.37
C ARG A 256 14.99 3.59 11.53
N LEU A 257 14.33 3.93 12.65
CA LEU A 257 13.94 5.31 12.95
C LEU A 257 15.14 6.26 13.05
N GLN A 258 16.22 5.81 13.67
CA GLN A 258 17.47 6.59 13.76
C GLN A 258 18.09 6.83 12.37
N VAL A 259 18.08 5.84 11.49
CA VAL A 259 18.50 6.02 10.09
C VAL A 259 17.58 7.02 9.36
N ILE A 260 16.27 6.94 9.56
CA ILE A 260 15.30 7.90 9.00
C ILE A 260 15.65 9.32 9.43
N GLN A 261 15.83 9.55 10.72
CA GLN A 261 16.18 10.88 11.26
C GLN A 261 17.48 11.43 10.64
N ASN A 262 18.48 10.59 10.50
CA ASN A 262 19.82 11.00 10.07
C ASN A 262 20.00 11.12 8.56
N LYS A 263 19.23 10.36 7.75
CA LYS A 263 19.46 10.24 6.30
C LYS A 263 18.33 10.80 5.44
N ILE A 264 17.10 10.86 5.96
CA ILE A 264 15.95 11.31 5.18
C ILE A 264 15.71 12.80 5.40
N THR A 265 15.98 13.61 4.38
CA THR A 265 15.93 15.07 4.50
C THR A 265 14.54 15.66 4.23
N GLY A 266 13.70 15.00 3.41
CA GLY A 266 12.35 15.46 3.09
C GLY A 266 11.35 15.15 4.20
N ILE A 267 10.69 16.16 4.75
CA ILE A 267 9.80 16.01 5.91
C ILE A 267 8.61 15.08 5.64
N ARG A 268 7.99 15.15 4.44
CA ARG A 268 6.86 14.28 4.07
C ARG A 268 7.30 12.82 3.93
N VAL A 269 8.47 12.60 3.33
CA VAL A 269 9.08 11.27 3.18
C VAL A 269 9.42 10.70 4.55
N ARG A 270 10.09 11.50 5.40
CA ARG A 270 10.45 11.12 6.78
C ARG A 270 9.24 10.66 7.57
N ASN A 271 8.19 11.48 7.61
CA ASN A 271 6.97 11.17 8.35
C ASN A 271 6.28 9.90 7.83
N ASN A 272 6.21 9.70 6.51
CA ASN A 272 5.59 8.50 5.93
C ASN A 272 6.40 7.23 6.20
N LEU A 273 7.73 7.28 6.09
CA LEU A 273 8.61 6.14 6.40
C LEU A 273 8.58 5.79 7.89
N ALA A 274 8.67 6.79 8.78
CA ALA A 274 8.56 6.58 10.22
C ALA A 274 7.21 5.94 10.59
N ARG A 275 6.11 6.39 9.97
CA ARG A 275 4.79 5.79 10.12
C ARG A 275 4.78 4.33 9.68
N ALA A 276 5.35 4.01 8.51
CA ALA A 276 5.43 2.63 8.01
C ALA A 276 6.22 1.72 8.98
N VAL A 277 7.36 2.20 9.49
CA VAL A 277 8.15 1.45 10.49
C VAL A 277 7.38 1.28 11.81
N ALA A 278 6.58 2.29 12.23
CA ALA A 278 5.75 2.17 13.42
C ALA A 278 4.63 1.13 13.27
N TYR A 279 4.05 1.00 12.08
CA TYR A 279 3.11 -0.10 11.80
C TYR A 279 3.80 -1.47 11.87
N GLU A 280 5.00 -1.61 11.29
CA GLU A 280 5.76 -2.86 11.36
C GLU A 280 6.12 -3.23 12.79
N GLU A 281 6.50 -2.25 13.62
CA GLU A 281 6.81 -2.45 15.04
C GLU A 281 5.58 -2.92 15.81
N LEU A 282 4.50 -2.15 15.78
CA LEU A 282 3.30 -2.41 16.58
C LEU A 282 2.54 -3.67 16.14
N LEU A 283 2.65 -4.08 14.87
CA LEU A 283 2.00 -5.27 14.34
C LEU A 283 2.90 -6.52 14.36
N ASN A 284 4.11 -6.42 14.92
CA ASN A 284 4.99 -7.57 15.14
C ASN A 284 4.67 -8.24 16.49
N PHE A 285 3.65 -9.07 16.51
CA PHE A 285 3.11 -9.69 17.73
C PHE A 285 4.00 -10.78 18.34
N GLY A 286 5.10 -11.15 17.71
CA GLY A 286 6.10 -12.07 18.26
C GLY A 286 6.96 -11.47 19.40
N ASN A 287 6.93 -10.17 19.55
CA ASN A 287 7.66 -9.42 20.57
C ASN A 287 6.67 -8.59 21.38
N HIS A 288 6.08 -9.15 22.42
CA HIS A 288 5.22 -8.43 23.38
C HIS A 288 6.01 -7.44 24.27
N ASN A 289 7.15 -6.97 23.81
CA ASN A 289 8.00 -6.09 24.58
C ASN A 289 7.52 -4.64 24.48
N ASN A 290 7.72 -3.96 25.59
CA ASN A 290 7.51 -2.56 25.84
C ASN A 290 7.90 -1.69 24.62
N HIS A 291 6.91 -1.24 23.84
CA HIS A 291 7.09 -0.32 22.71
C HIS A 291 7.39 1.11 23.16
N GLU A 292 7.53 1.40 24.47
CA GLU A 292 7.66 2.77 25.00
C GLU A 292 8.83 3.51 24.38
N LYS A 293 10.03 2.92 24.43
CA LYS A 293 11.25 3.53 23.89
C LYS A 293 11.15 3.81 22.38
N PHE A 294 10.51 2.88 21.63
CA PHE A 294 10.27 3.05 20.22
C PHE A 294 9.27 4.18 19.95
N LEU A 295 8.14 4.19 20.66
CA LEU A 295 7.09 5.20 20.50
C LEU A 295 7.57 6.58 20.92
N GLU A 296 8.33 6.71 22.01
CA GLU A 296 8.95 7.97 22.41
C GLU A 296 9.79 8.55 21.28
N TYR A 297 10.67 7.74 20.68
CA TYR A 297 11.50 8.18 19.56
C TYR A 297 10.68 8.50 18.31
N TYR A 298 9.65 7.69 18.00
CA TYR A 298 8.74 7.94 16.90
C TYR A 298 8.03 9.29 17.04
N PHE A 299 7.53 9.61 18.23
CA PHE A 299 6.83 10.88 18.50
C PHE A 299 7.76 12.09 18.44
N ASP A 300 9.06 11.91 18.71
CA ASP A 300 10.07 12.97 18.57
C ASP A 300 10.35 13.30 17.10
N ILE A 301 10.46 12.29 16.22
CA ILE A 301 10.87 12.51 14.83
C ILE A 301 9.73 12.74 13.84
N ASN A 302 8.50 12.33 14.16
CA ASN A 302 7.34 12.49 13.27
C ASN A 302 6.58 13.77 13.61
N THR A 303 6.46 14.68 12.64
CA THR A 303 5.83 15.98 12.81
C THR A 303 4.43 16.06 12.24
N SER A 304 3.86 14.96 11.73
CA SER A 304 2.52 14.92 11.16
C SER A 304 1.47 14.63 12.25
N PRO A 305 0.62 15.59 12.64
CA PRO A 305 -0.39 15.35 13.69
C PRO A 305 -1.29 14.15 13.39
N SER A 306 -1.71 13.99 12.13
CA SER A 306 -2.58 12.87 11.73
C SER A 306 -1.89 11.51 11.86
N TYR A 307 -0.57 11.41 11.64
CA TYR A 307 0.17 10.16 11.83
C TYR A 307 0.45 9.87 13.30
N LEU A 308 0.64 10.91 14.12
CA LEU A 308 0.77 10.75 15.57
C LEU A 308 -0.53 10.20 16.15
N GLU A 309 -1.68 10.81 15.82
CA GLU A 309 -3.01 10.36 16.24
C GLU A 309 -3.29 8.92 15.77
N GLU A 310 -2.94 8.59 14.54
CA GLU A 310 -3.13 7.26 13.95
C GLU A 310 -2.34 6.17 14.70
N ILE A 311 -1.07 6.43 15.03
CA ILE A 311 -0.23 5.47 15.76
C ILE A 311 -0.66 5.34 17.23
N VAL A 312 -1.06 6.43 17.87
CA VAL A 312 -1.65 6.38 19.23
C VAL A 312 -2.92 5.53 19.23
N ALA A 313 -3.82 5.74 18.26
CA ALA A 313 -5.05 4.95 18.15
C ALA A 313 -4.76 3.47 17.90
N LEU A 314 -3.82 3.15 16.96
CA LEU A 314 -3.41 1.78 16.70
C LEU A 314 -2.85 1.09 17.95
N HIS A 315 -1.98 1.77 18.70
CA HIS A 315 -1.42 1.23 19.95
C HIS A 315 -2.51 0.97 20.99
N GLN A 316 -3.48 1.88 21.10
CA GLN A 316 -4.64 1.69 21.99
C GLN A 316 -5.51 0.49 21.55
N ASP A 317 -5.79 0.36 20.24
CA ASP A 317 -6.57 -0.76 19.71
C ASP A 317 -5.84 -2.11 19.95
N ILE A 318 -4.52 -2.16 19.75
CA ILE A 318 -3.70 -3.35 20.04
C ILE A 318 -3.80 -3.71 21.53
N ASN A 319 -3.64 -2.74 22.41
CA ASN A 319 -3.74 -2.96 23.86
C ASN A 319 -5.14 -3.46 24.27
N GLN A 320 -6.22 -3.11 23.56
CA GLN A 320 -7.55 -3.66 23.82
C GLN A 320 -7.65 -5.16 23.49
N MET A 321 -6.75 -5.68 22.66
CA MET A 321 -6.71 -7.08 22.25
C MET A 321 -5.81 -7.97 23.13
N ASP A 322 -5.30 -7.47 24.26
CA ASP A 322 -4.48 -8.24 25.19
C ASP A 322 -5.25 -9.37 25.87
N ALA A 323 -4.55 -10.43 26.23
CA ALA A 323 -5.10 -11.55 26.97
C ALA A 323 -5.76 -11.09 28.29
N GLY A 324 -6.89 -11.70 28.62
CA GLY A 324 -7.69 -11.38 29.80
C GLY A 324 -8.70 -10.24 29.60
N LYS A 325 -8.54 -9.39 28.60
CA LYS A 325 -9.52 -8.34 28.26
C LYS A 325 -10.75 -8.91 27.57
N LYS A 326 -11.88 -8.24 27.67
CA LYS A 326 -13.09 -8.60 26.94
C LYS A 326 -12.93 -8.21 25.48
N LEU A 327 -13.31 -9.11 24.55
CA LEU A 327 -13.27 -8.80 23.11
C LEU A 327 -14.15 -7.58 22.81
N PRO A 328 -13.62 -6.54 22.11
CA PRO A 328 -14.41 -5.37 21.75
C PRO A 328 -15.65 -5.73 20.92
N GLU A 329 -16.78 -5.14 21.27
CA GLU A 329 -18.05 -5.39 20.60
C GLU A 329 -18.08 -4.82 19.18
N ILE A 330 -18.54 -5.66 18.22
CA ILE A 330 -18.87 -5.25 16.85
C ILE A 330 -20.21 -5.84 16.44
N ILE A 331 -20.79 -5.30 15.37
CA ILE A 331 -22.00 -5.84 14.74
C ILE A 331 -21.61 -6.77 13.61
N LEU A 332 -22.18 -7.96 13.64
CA LEU A 332 -22.02 -9.02 12.66
C LEU A 332 -23.33 -9.30 11.93
N GLN A 333 -23.25 -9.90 10.78
CA GLN A 333 -24.38 -10.42 10.02
C GLN A 333 -24.28 -11.96 10.00
N ASN A 334 -25.35 -12.65 10.41
CA ASN A 334 -25.39 -14.12 10.35
C ASN A 334 -25.83 -14.64 8.97
N ALA A 335 -25.86 -15.96 8.80
CA ALA A 335 -26.25 -16.62 7.53
C ALA A 335 -27.74 -16.36 7.14
N GLU A 336 -28.58 -15.92 8.06
CA GLU A 336 -29.95 -15.47 7.78
C GLU A 336 -30.01 -13.99 7.41
N LEU A 337 -28.87 -13.35 7.22
CA LEU A 337 -28.69 -11.91 6.95
C LEU A 337 -29.19 -10.99 8.08
N LYS A 338 -29.39 -11.52 9.28
CA LYS A 338 -29.76 -10.76 10.47
C LYS A 338 -28.55 -10.19 11.16
N LEU A 339 -28.70 -8.98 11.70
CA LEU A 339 -27.66 -8.32 12.49
C LEU A 339 -27.68 -8.79 13.93
N LEU A 340 -26.50 -9.01 14.51
CA LEU A 340 -26.33 -9.37 15.92
C LEU A 340 -25.04 -8.78 16.47
N SER A 341 -25.05 -8.59 17.79
CA SER A 341 -23.83 -8.20 18.52
C SER A 341 -22.90 -9.40 18.70
N SER A 342 -21.59 -9.20 18.50
CA SER A 342 -20.58 -10.22 18.77
C SER A 342 -20.63 -10.71 20.24
N ASN A 343 -21.11 -9.89 21.19
CA ASN A 343 -21.24 -10.29 22.59
C ASN A 343 -22.24 -11.41 22.85
N GLN A 344 -23.10 -11.75 21.91
CA GLN A 344 -24.12 -12.78 22.03
C GLN A 344 -23.64 -14.18 21.60
N MET A 345 -22.35 -14.35 21.24
CA MET A 345 -21.86 -15.54 20.54
C MET A 345 -21.04 -16.49 21.42
N TRP A 346 -20.70 -16.12 22.65
CA TRP A 346 -19.66 -16.77 23.44
C TRP A 346 -20.21 -17.81 24.45
N GLU A 347 -20.75 -18.92 23.94
CA GLU A 347 -21.20 -20.05 24.81
C GLU A 347 -20.08 -21.07 25.08
N LYS A 348 -19.08 -21.14 24.18
CA LYS A 348 -17.92 -22.04 24.26
C LYS A 348 -16.63 -21.27 23.99
N PRO A 349 -15.47 -21.80 24.39
CA PRO A 349 -14.20 -21.27 23.89
C PRO A 349 -14.22 -21.23 22.36
N THR A 350 -13.86 -20.08 21.76
CA THR A 350 -14.07 -19.83 20.34
C THR A 350 -12.80 -19.34 19.68
N VAL A 351 -12.53 -19.87 18.50
CA VAL A 351 -11.49 -19.39 17.56
C VAL A 351 -12.18 -18.66 16.43
N LEU A 352 -11.95 -17.36 16.34
CA LEU A 352 -12.40 -16.53 15.21
C LEU A 352 -11.34 -16.55 14.11
N TYR A 353 -11.72 -16.93 12.90
CA TYR A 353 -10.87 -16.83 11.72
C TYR A 353 -11.50 -15.96 10.64
N PHE A 354 -10.66 -15.29 9.84
CA PHE A 354 -11.11 -14.31 8.86
C PHE A 354 -10.90 -14.81 7.44
N TRP A 355 -11.81 -14.43 6.53
CA TRP A 355 -11.72 -14.77 5.12
C TRP A 355 -12.34 -13.71 4.24
N SER A 356 -12.02 -13.74 2.94
CA SER A 356 -12.51 -12.79 1.95
C SER A 356 -13.23 -13.49 0.81
N GLN A 357 -14.38 -12.96 0.41
CA GLN A 357 -15.17 -13.44 -0.73
C GLN A 357 -14.43 -13.27 -2.08
N THR A 358 -13.39 -12.43 -2.13
CA THR A 358 -12.58 -12.19 -3.33
C THR A 358 -11.29 -13.02 -3.37
N GLN A 359 -10.94 -13.73 -2.28
CA GLN A 359 -9.72 -14.53 -2.16
C GLN A 359 -10.04 -16.02 -1.92
N MET A 360 -10.72 -16.64 -2.89
CA MET A 360 -11.26 -18.02 -2.74
C MET A 360 -10.18 -19.09 -2.53
N ASN A 361 -8.97 -18.92 -3.08
CA ASN A 361 -7.88 -19.86 -2.85
C ASN A 361 -7.41 -19.80 -1.39
N HIS A 362 -7.26 -18.61 -0.83
CA HIS A 362 -6.97 -18.42 0.58
C HIS A 362 -8.07 -19.03 1.45
N PHE A 363 -9.33 -18.79 1.11
CA PHE A 363 -10.46 -19.37 1.85
C PHE A 363 -10.44 -20.89 1.87
N LYS A 364 -10.19 -21.57 0.74
CA LYS A 364 -10.07 -23.03 0.67
C LYS A 364 -8.98 -23.56 1.60
N SER A 365 -7.76 -22.99 1.53
CA SER A 365 -6.66 -23.38 2.42
C SER A 365 -6.98 -23.13 3.89
N THR A 366 -7.69 -22.03 4.18
CA THR A 366 -8.19 -21.72 5.53
C THR A 366 -9.13 -22.81 6.03
N ILE A 367 -10.12 -23.24 5.24
CA ILE A 367 -11.08 -24.26 5.65
C ILE A 367 -10.41 -25.63 5.84
N GLU A 368 -9.45 -26.01 4.99
CA GLU A 368 -8.67 -27.24 5.17
C GLU A 368 -7.94 -27.23 6.51
N ARG A 369 -7.28 -26.11 6.86
CA ARG A 369 -6.61 -25.95 8.15
C ARG A 369 -7.59 -25.99 9.32
N ILE A 370 -8.75 -25.32 9.21
CA ILE A 370 -9.80 -25.30 10.25
C ILE A 370 -10.31 -26.72 10.51
N LYS A 371 -10.64 -27.51 9.48
CA LYS A 371 -11.08 -28.91 9.65
C LYS A 371 -10.05 -29.76 10.42
N SER A 372 -8.75 -29.53 10.14
CA SER A 372 -7.67 -30.16 10.88
C SER A 372 -7.66 -29.75 12.36
N LEU A 373 -7.79 -28.42 12.64
CA LEU A 373 -7.79 -27.90 13.99
C LEU A 373 -9.05 -28.30 14.79
N GLU A 374 -10.22 -28.39 14.16
CA GLU A 374 -11.45 -28.88 14.79
C GLU A 374 -11.31 -30.31 15.28
N ALA A 375 -10.64 -31.15 14.50
CA ALA A 375 -10.35 -32.52 14.89
C ALA A 375 -9.38 -32.63 16.07
N GLN A 376 -8.42 -31.75 16.15
CA GLN A 376 -7.40 -31.68 17.22
C GLN A 376 -7.94 -31.01 18.49
N HIS A 377 -8.82 -30.01 18.36
CA HIS A 377 -9.33 -29.20 19.44
C HIS A 377 -10.88 -29.21 19.53
N PRO A 378 -11.53 -30.36 19.80
CA PRO A 378 -13.00 -30.49 19.77
C PRO A 378 -13.73 -29.65 20.83
N ASN A 379 -13.01 -29.16 21.82
CA ASN A 379 -13.56 -28.33 22.88
C ASN A 379 -13.74 -26.85 22.43
N TYR A 380 -13.13 -26.45 21.32
CA TYR A 380 -13.28 -25.11 20.75
C TYR A 380 -14.36 -25.09 19.67
N ARG A 381 -15.02 -23.95 19.56
CA ARG A 381 -15.89 -23.61 18.44
C ARG A 381 -15.10 -22.77 17.45
N PHE A 382 -15.07 -23.15 16.18
CA PHE A 382 -14.43 -22.37 15.14
C PHE A 382 -15.48 -21.55 14.40
N VAL A 383 -15.27 -20.23 14.33
CA VAL A 383 -16.22 -19.27 13.77
C VAL A 383 -15.56 -18.50 12.63
N GLY A 384 -16.09 -18.64 11.43
CA GLY A 384 -15.65 -17.92 10.23
C GLY A 384 -16.29 -16.55 10.13
N VAL A 385 -15.47 -15.54 9.89
CA VAL A 385 -15.94 -14.14 9.71
C VAL A 385 -15.45 -13.64 8.36
N SER A 386 -16.40 -13.48 7.42
CA SER A 386 -16.13 -12.80 6.15
C SER A 386 -15.81 -11.33 6.41
N ILE A 387 -14.75 -10.79 5.84
CA ILE A 387 -14.44 -9.37 5.94
C ILE A 387 -15.38 -8.47 5.10
N GLN A 388 -16.27 -9.06 4.31
CA GLN A 388 -17.37 -8.40 3.62
C GLN A 388 -18.72 -8.84 4.22
N PRO A 389 -19.78 -8.04 4.07
CA PRO A 389 -21.15 -8.46 4.37
C PRO A 389 -21.50 -9.73 3.58
N LEU A 390 -22.26 -10.64 4.20
CA LEU A 390 -22.71 -11.84 3.52
C LEU A 390 -23.68 -11.49 2.41
N ASN A 391 -23.61 -12.24 1.32
CA ASN A 391 -24.47 -12.13 0.17
C ASN A 391 -24.89 -13.55 -0.31
N PRO A 392 -25.85 -13.69 -1.24
CA PRO A 392 -26.29 -15.00 -1.71
C PRO A 392 -25.17 -15.90 -2.25
N ILE A 393 -24.12 -15.32 -2.86
CA ILE A 393 -22.96 -16.06 -3.39
C ILE A 393 -22.16 -16.66 -2.23
N ALA A 394 -21.92 -15.88 -1.16
CA ALA A 394 -21.23 -16.37 0.03
C ALA A 394 -21.99 -17.53 0.69
N LEU A 395 -23.32 -17.47 0.74
CA LEU A 395 -24.16 -18.54 1.29
C LEU A 395 -24.12 -19.81 0.44
N GLU A 396 -24.03 -19.71 -0.88
CA GLU A 396 -23.81 -20.88 -1.76
C GLU A 396 -22.42 -21.48 -1.55
N VAL A 397 -21.39 -20.65 -1.34
CA VAL A 397 -20.05 -21.14 -1.00
C VAL A 397 -20.04 -21.93 0.30
N TYR A 398 -20.79 -21.52 1.33
CA TYR A 398 -20.93 -22.29 2.57
C TYR A 398 -21.47 -23.68 2.33
N LYS A 399 -22.54 -23.80 1.52
CA LYS A 399 -23.12 -25.09 1.14
C LYS A 399 -22.09 -25.98 0.40
N MET A 400 -21.40 -25.39 -0.59
CA MET A 400 -20.39 -26.11 -1.37
C MET A 400 -19.21 -26.62 -0.54
N MET A 401 -18.83 -25.87 0.50
CA MET A 401 -17.72 -26.21 1.40
C MET A 401 -18.17 -27.02 2.63
N GLU A 402 -19.48 -27.34 2.73
CA GLU A 402 -20.10 -28.09 3.85
C GLU A 402 -19.87 -27.40 5.20
N LEU A 403 -19.94 -26.07 5.24
CA LEU A 403 -19.77 -25.29 6.48
C LEU A 403 -21.09 -25.15 7.22
N ASP A 404 -21.04 -25.30 8.56
CA ASP A 404 -22.20 -25.01 9.41
C ASP A 404 -22.55 -23.51 9.37
N PRO A 405 -23.73 -23.10 8.83
CA PRO A 405 -24.11 -21.69 8.75
C PRO A 405 -24.17 -20.99 10.12
N LYS A 406 -24.38 -21.73 11.22
CA LYS A 406 -24.39 -21.18 12.59
C LYS A 406 -23.02 -20.69 13.05
N ASN A 407 -21.96 -21.12 12.37
CA ASN A 407 -20.58 -20.76 12.65
C ASN A 407 -20.01 -19.76 11.62
N GLN A 408 -20.87 -19.18 10.75
CA GLN A 408 -20.42 -18.28 9.68
C GLN A 408 -21.10 -16.91 9.79
N TYR A 409 -20.28 -15.87 9.76
CA TYR A 409 -20.73 -14.49 9.89
C TYR A 409 -20.04 -13.59 8.86
N GLY A 410 -20.57 -12.38 8.66
CA GLY A 410 -19.96 -11.34 7.86
C GLY A 410 -19.83 -10.04 8.63
N LEU A 411 -18.78 -9.28 8.38
CA LEU A 411 -18.61 -7.93 8.89
C LEU A 411 -19.53 -6.98 8.15
N VAL A 412 -20.33 -6.21 8.89
CA VAL A 412 -21.19 -5.17 8.33
C VAL A 412 -20.39 -3.92 8.00
N ASP A 413 -19.44 -3.58 8.88
CA ASP A 413 -18.53 -2.46 8.75
C ASP A 413 -17.09 -2.94 9.01
N PHE A 414 -16.38 -3.24 7.92
CA PHE A 414 -15.00 -3.67 7.98
C PHE A 414 -14.09 -2.58 8.57
N GLY A 415 -14.34 -1.30 8.25
CA GLY A 415 -13.54 -0.19 8.75
C GLY A 415 -13.51 -0.12 10.29
N THR A 416 -14.67 -0.24 10.92
CA THR A 416 -14.79 -0.28 12.39
C THR A 416 -14.25 -1.58 12.97
N ALA A 417 -14.57 -2.73 12.35
CA ALA A 417 -14.14 -4.04 12.85
C ALA A 417 -12.62 -4.23 12.75
N SER A 418 -12.01 -3.81 11.63
CA SER A 418 -10.56 -3.92 11.43
C SER A 418 -9.74 -3.11 12.42
N LYS A 419 -10.26 -1.98 12.90
CA LYS A 419 -9.64 -1.21 14.00
C LYS A 419 -9.83 -1.92 15.33
N LYS A 420 -11.08 -2.16 15.74
CA LYS A 420 -11.39 -2.74 17.07
C LYS A 420 -10.77 -4.12 17.30
N TRP A 421 -10.73 -4.96 16.28
CA TRP A 421 -10.16 -6.31 16.35
C TRP A 421 -8.76 -6.40 15.73
N VAL A 422 -8.20 -5.29 15.31
CA VAL A 422 -6.87 -5.18 14.66
C VAL A 422 -6.70 -6.21 13.54
N ILE A 423 -7.68 -6.25 12.61
CA ILE A 423 -7.65 -7.20 11.47
C ILE A 423 -6.77 -6.62 10.37
N THR A 424 -5.50 -7.02 10.34
CA THR A 424 -4.50 -6.54 9.38
C THR A 424 -4.17 -7.57 8.31
N LEU A 425 -4.37 -8.85 8.61
CA LEU A 425 -4.12 -9.99 7.73
C LEU A 425 -5.25 -11.01 7.86
N LEU A 426 -5.58 -11.72 6.77
CA LEU A 426 -6.62 -12.75 6.81
C LEU A 426 -6.20 -14.01 7.60
N ASN A 427 -4.90 -14.28 7.73
CA ASN A 427 -4.41 -15.40 8.55
C ASN A 427 -4.47 -15.13 10.05
N LYS A 428 -4.82 -13.90 10.46
CA LYS A 428 -5.05 -13.60 11.86
C LYS A 428 -6.20 -14.44 12.41
N THR A 429 -6.04 -14.89 13.65
CA THR A 429 -7.11 -15.50 14.44
C THR A 429 -7.21 -14.83 15.82
N ILE A 430 -8.38 -14.91 16.44
CA ILE A 430 -8.62 -14.44 17.80
C ILE A 430 -9.15 -15.61 18.59
N ILE A 431 -8.49 -15.95 19.70
CA ILE A 431 -8.90 -17.03 20.59
C ILE A 431 -9.52 -16.41 21.84
N ILE A 432 -10.74 -16.82 22.16
CA ILE A 432 -11.49 -16.32 23.32
C ILE A 432 -12.05 -17.46 24.15
N ASN A 433 -12.22 -17.21 25.45
CA ASN A 433 -12.88 -18.16 26.34
C ASN A 433 -14.42 -18.01 26.29
N LYS A 434 -15.14 -18.91 26.99
CA LYS A 434 -16.61 -18.92 27.07
C LYS A 434 -17.24 -17.64 27.68
N LYS A 435 -16.44 -16.74 28.27
CA LYS A 435 -16.89 -15.45 28.83
C LYS A 435 -16.66 -14.30 27.86
N GLY A 436 -16.14 -14.59 26.65
CA GLY A 436 -15.76 -13.55 25.69
C GLY A 436 -14.48 -12.79 26.04
N GLN A 437 -13.63 -13.37 26.93
CA GLN A 437 -12.33 -12.80 27.27
C GLN A 437 -11.28 -13.38 26.32
N ILE A 438 -10.42 -12.51 25.81
CA ILE A 438 -9.34 -12.84 24.90
C ILE A 438 -8.33 -13.74 25.62
N GLN A 439 -8.00 -14.86 25.02
CA GLN A 439 -6.89 -15.74 25.39
C GLN A 439 -5.66 -15.40 24.55
N ASN A 440 -5.85 -15.26 23.23
CA ASN A 440 -4.85 -14.75 22.30
C ASN A 440 -5.54 -13.88 21.23
N GLY A 441 -5.26 -12.57 21.21
CA GLY A 441 -5.84 -11.62 20.26
C GLY A 441 -5.12 -11.57 18.92
N PHE A 442 -3.96 -12.24 18.78
CA PHE A 442 -3.05 -12.13 17.65
C PHE A 442 -2.49 -13.48 17.19
N ALA A 443 -3.21 -14.56 17.43
CA ALA A 443 -2.83 -15.89 16.92
C ALA A 443 -2.83 -15.89 15.39
N ASN A 444 -1.99 -16.74 14.81
CA ASN A 444 -1.92 -16.97 13.37
C ASN A 444 -2.43 -18.38 13.05
N LEU A 445 -3.42 -18.46 12.18
CA LEU A 445 -4.04 -19.72 11.79
C LEU A 445 -3.05 -20.76 11.25
N MET A 446 -2.00 -20.30 10.59
CA MET A 446 -1.02 -21.15 9.89
C MET A 446 0.22 -21.47 10.75
N SER A 447 0.30 -20.95 11.98
CA SER A 447 1.39 -21.23 12.91
C SER A 447 1.02 -22.33 13.91
N GLU A 448 1.99 -22.68 14.75
CA GLU A 448 1.86 -23.65 15.85
C GLU A 448 1.18 -23.06 17.09
N ASP A 449 0.59 -21.85 17.02
CA ASP A 449 -0.06 -21.14 18.14
C ASP A 449 -1.24 -21.89 18.79
N PHE A 450 -1.55 -23.08 18.29
CA PHE A 450 -2.63 -23.95 18.75
C PHE A 450 -2.12 -25.26 19.41
N GLU A 451 -0.82 -25.38 19.63
CA GLU A 451 -0.21 -26.62 20.13
C GLU A 451 -0.15 -26.77 21.66
N GLU A 452 -0.99 -26.04 22.44
CA GLU A 452 -1.10 -26.27 23.89
C GLU A 452 -2.49 -26.72 24.32
#